data_dafbf5b00ee68a68b0c7d9786c2e9079
#
_entry.id   dafbf5b00ee68a68b0c7d9786c2e9079
#
_cell.length_a   1.000
_cell.length_b   1.000
_cell.length_c   1.000
_cell.angle_alpha   90.00
_cell.angle_beta   90.00
_cell.angle_gamma   90.00
#
_symmetry.space_group_name_H-M   'P 1'
#
loop_
_entity.id
_entity.type
_entity.pdbx_description
1 polymer ?
#
loop_
_entity_poly.entity_id
_entity_poly.type
_entity_poly.pdbx_seq_one_letter_code
_entity_poly.pdbx_strand_id
1 'polypeptide(L)'
;MDAPAHAKKSPLVFVFLALLIDTIGFGIIMPVLPKLIMEISGVDVSGAARIGGFLLLVFAAVQFLFGPVMGNLSDRFGRRPVLLLSMLAFGVNYALMGLSPNLSFLFAGRALTGMAGAIYAPANAFIADVTPPDKR
;
A
#
# COMPACT_ATOMS: atom_id res chain seq x y z
N MET A 1 -23.91 -28.78 -24.98
CA MET A 1 -24.55 -28.43 -23.69
C MET A 1 -23.53 -27.60 -22.93
N ASP A 2 -23.53 -26.28 -23.21
CA ASP A 2 -22.51 -25.36 -22.74
C ASP A 2 -22.82 -24.95 -21.30
N ALA A 3 -21.92 -25.29 -20.39
CA ALA A 3 -21.99 -24.81 -19.02
C ALA A 3 -21.80 -23.28 -19.02
N PRO A 4 -22.66 -22.51 -18.35
CA PRO A 4 -22.53 -21.08 -18.32
C PRO A 4 -21.22 -20.70 -17.62
N ALA A 5 -20.36 -20.01 -18.35
CA ALA A 5 -19.20 -19.33 -17.79
C ALA A 5 -19.68 -18.28 -16.79
N HIS A 6 -19.88 -18.70 -15.54
CA HIS A 6 -20.00 -17.78 -14.43
C HIS A 6 -18.66 -17.02 -14.32
N ALA A 7 -18.62 -15.91 -15.04
CA ALA A 7 -17.52 -14.96 -15.01
C ALA A 7 -17.16 -14.69 -13.54
N LYS A 8 -15.93 -15.05 -13.17
CA LYS A 8 -15.34 -14.76 -11.87
C LYS A 8 -15.18 -13.25 -11.67
N LYS A 9 -16.29 -12.52 -11.52
CA LYS A 9 -16.29 -11.09 -11.19
C LYS A 9 -15.77 -10.83 -9.77
N SER A 10 -15.89 -11.80 -8.89
CA SER A 10 -15.52 -11.69 -7.47
C SER A 10 -14.04 -11.32 -7.22
N PRO A 11 -13.03 -11.90 -7.93
CA PRO A 11 -11.64 -11.54 -7.69
C PRO A 11 -11.27 -10.12 -8.14
N LEU A 12 -11.81 -9.67 -9.27
CA LEU A 12 -11.56 -8.31 -9.78
C LEU A 12 -12.16 -7.23 -8.88
N VAL A 13 -13.40 -7.43 -8.43
CA VAL A 13 -14.07 -6.53 -7.48
C VAL A 13 -13.29 -6.44 -6.17
N PHE A 14 -12.78 -7.57 -5.68
CA PHE A 14 -11.96 -7.60 -4.49
C PHE A 14 -10.67 -6.77 -4.63
N VAL A 15 -9.92 -6.96 -5.73
CA VAL A 15 -8.69 -6.19 -6.00
C VAL A 15 -9.01 -4.70 -6.19
N PHE A 16 -10.09 -4.39 -6.89
CA PHE A 16 -10.54 -3.00 -7.08
C PHE A 16 -10.85 -2.32 -5.74
N LEU A 17 -11.63 -2.97 -4.88
CA LEU A 17 -11.94 -2.43 -3.55
C LEU A 17 -10.68 -2.27 -2.69
N ALA A 18 -9.76 -3.23 -2.80
CA ALA A 18 -8.48 -3.18 -2.11
C ALA A 18 -7.68 -1.93 -2.48
N LEU A 19 -7.48 -1.72 -3.78
CA LEU A 19 -6.75 -0.56 -4.31
C LEU A 19 -7.48 0.75 -4.02
N LEU A 20 -8.82 0.74 -4.05
CA LEU A 20 -9.63 1.91 -3.71
C LEU A 20 -9.43 2.34 -2.25
N ILE A 21 -9.50 1.39 -1.31
CA ILE A 21 -9.27 1.65 0.11
C ILE A 21 -7.85 2.18 0.35
N ASP A 22 -6.85 1.58 -0.28
CA ASP A 22 -5.48 2.03 -0.18
C ASP A 22 -5.29 3.46 -0.74
N THR A 23 -5.88 3.76 -1.89
CA THR A 23 -5.84 5.10 -2.50
C THR A 23 -6.53 6.14 -1.62
N ILE A 24 -7.66 5.81 -1.00
CA ILE A 24 -8.35 6.67 -0.04
C ILE A 24 -7.47 6.92 1.18
N GLY A 25 -6.86 5.86 1.73
CA GLY A 25 -5.94 5.95 2.88
C GLY A 25 -4.74 6.88 2.56
N PHE A 26 -4.15 6.72 1.38
CA PHE A 26 -3.08 7.59 0.92
C PHE A 26 -3.53 9.06 0.75
N GLY A 27 -4.73 9.27 0.21
CA GLY A 27 -5.33 10.60 0.05
C GLY A 27 -5.57 11.32 1.38
N ILE A 28 -5.99 10.59 2.41
CA ILE A 28 -6.20 11.12 3.76
C ILE A 28 -4.87 11.48 4.43
N ILE A 29 -3.84 10.68 4.25
CA ILE A 29 -2.55 10.90 4.92
C ILE A 29 -1.81 12.13 4.40
N MET A 30 -2.03 12.49 3.13
CA MET A 30 -1.39 13.66 2.50
C MET A 30 -1.58 14.96 3.29
N PRO A 31 -2.81 15.38 3.66
CA PRO A 31 -3.03 16.60 4.46
C PRO A 31 -2.75 16.41 5.96
N VAL A 32 -2.88 15.19 6.47
CA VAL A 32 -2.73 14.89 7.91
C VAL A 32 -1.26 14.82 8.31
N LEU A 33 -0.42 14.22 7.47
CA LEU A 33 0.99 13.97 7.78
C LEU A 33 1.79 15.25 8.11
N PRO A 34 1.71 16.36 7.34
CA PRO A 34 2.43 17.59 7.68
C PRO A 34 2.01 18.18 9.04
N LYS A 35 0.71 18.16 9.35
CA LYS A 35 0.21 18.63 10.65
C LYS A 35 0.75 17.79 11.80
N LEU A 36 0.70 16.46 11.65
CA LEU A 36 1.22 15.54 12.65
C LEU A 36 2.73 15.72 12.87
N ILE A 37 3.51 15.94 11.82
CA ILE A 37 4.95 16.22 11.93
C ILE A 37 5.19 17.53 12.70
N MET A 38 4.45 18.59 12.40
CA MET A 38 4.57 19.86 13.13
C MET A 38 4.24 19.70 14.60
N GLU A 39 3.19 18.95 14.95
CA GLU A 39 2.79 18.71 16.34
C GLU A 39 3.84 17.91 17.11
N ILE A 40 4.39 16.85 16.50
CA ILE A 40 5.35 15.94 17.15
C ILE A 40 6.75 16.58 17.26
N SER A 41 7.16 17.33 16.23
CA SER A 41 8.56 17.83 16.11
C SER A 41 8.72 19.30 16.47
N GLY A 42 7.62 20.03 16.62
CA GLY A 42 7.66 21.49 16.89
C GLY A 42 8.28 22.32 15.78
N VAL A 43 8.36 21.78 14.56
CA VAL A 43 8.93 22.48 13.39
C VAL A 43 7.87 23.28 12.64
N ASP A 44 8.33 24.26 11.86
CA ASP A 44 7.50 25.02 10.94
C ASP A 44 7.07 24.20 9.71
N VAL A 45 6.27 24.79 8.83
CA VAL A 45 5.78 24.14 7.60
C VAL A 45 6.92 23.67 6.71
N SER A 46 8.00 24.45 6.62
CA SER A 46 9.16 24.10 5.78
C SER A 46 9.93 22.91 6.35
N GLY A 47 10.11 22.86 7.66
CA GLY A 47 10.68 21.72 8.37
C GLY A 47 9.81 20.46 8.22
N ALA A 48 8.50 20.59 8.37
CA ALA A 48 7.57 19.48 8.17
C ALA A 48 7.61 18.94 6.72
N ALA A 49 7.71 19.82 5.72
CA ALA A 49 7.84 19.41 4.32
C ALA A 49 9.14 18.62 4.07
N ARG A 50 10.26 19.06 4.67
CA ARG A 50 11.54 18.34 4.58
C ARG A 50 11.46 16.95 5.21
N ILE A 51 10.94 16.84 6.42
CA ILE A 51 10.75 15.56 7.13
C ILE A 51 9.80 14.67 6.34
N GLY A 52 8.69 15.20 5.82
CA GLY A 52 7.75 14.50 4.95
C GLY A 52 8.41 13.95 3.69
N GLY A 53 9.33 14.71 3.07
CA GLY A 53 10.14 14.28 1.95
C GLY A 53 11.03 13.08 2.29
N PHE A 54 11.68 13.08 3.45
CA PHE A 54 12.46 11.92 3.93
C PHE A 54 11.57 10.70 4.22
N LEU A 55 10.39 10.89 4.78
CA LEU A 55 9.43 9.81 5.00
C LEU A 55 8.97 9.17 3.69
N LEU A 56 8.74 9.98 2.65
CA LEU A 56 8.42 9.50 1.30
C LEU A 56 9.61 8.77 0.67
N LEU A 57 10.83 9.27 0.87
CA LEU A 57 12.04 8.61 0.39
C LEU A 57 12.21 7.21 1.02
N VAL A 58 12.04 7.10 2.34
CA VAL A 58 12.09 5.81 3.06
C VAL A 58 11.02 4.85 2.53
N PHE A 59 9.80 5.32 2.37
CA PHE A 59 8.71 4.54 1.79
C PHE A 59 9.07 4.02 0.39
N ALA A 60 9.50 4.91 -0.52
CA ALA A 60 9.82 4.55 -1.90
C ALA A 60 11.04 3.60 -2.00
N ALA A 61 12.08 3.84 -1.20
CA ALA A 61 13.27 3.00 -1.18
C ALA A 61 12.95 1.58 -0.69
N VAL A 62 12.20 1.45 0.39
CA VAL A 62 11.79 0.16 0.93
C VAL A 62 10.84 -0.54 -0.06
N GLN A 63 9.90 0.16 -0.66
CA GLN A 63 9.01 -0.40 -1.67
C GLN A 63 9.77 -0.93 -2.88
N PHE A 64 10.78 -0.21 -3.34
CA PHE A 64 11.64 -0.63 -4.45
C PHE A 64 12.43 -1.89 -4.11
N LEU A 65 13.05 -1.94 -2.93
CA LEU A 65 13.84 -3.09 -2.48
C LEU A 65 12.98 -4.35 -2.26
N PHE A 66 11.78 -4.18 -1.70
CA PHE A 66 10.87 -5.29 -1.40
C PHE A 66 9.96 -5.68 -2.57
N GLY A 67 9.89 -4.90 -3.64
CA GLY A 67 9.09 -5.21 -4.82
C GLY A 67 9.36 -6.61 -5.39
N PRO A 68 10.63 -6.97 -5.71
CA PRO A 68 10.95 -8.31 -6.20
C PRO A 68 10.64 -9.42 -5.20
N VAL A 69 10.83 -9.15 -3.90
CA VAL A 69 10.55 -10.12 -2.81
C VAL A 69 9.05 -10.40 -2.74
N MET A 70 8.24 -9.35 -2.76
CA MET A 70 6.77 -9.47 -2.72
C MET A 70 6.22 -10.09 -3.99
N GLY A 71 6.83 -9.82 -5.15
CA GLY A 71 6.51 -10.50 -6.40
C GLY A 71 6.72 -12.01 -6.30
N ASN A 72 7.91 -12.44 -5.91
CA ASN A 72 8.23 -13.85 -5.72
C ASN A 72 7.34 -14.53 -4.67
N LEU A 73 7.07 -13.85 -3.56
CA LEU A 73 6.20 -14.35 -2.51
C LEU A 73 4.77 -14.56 -3.01
N SER A 74 4.26 -13.61 -3.80
CA SER A 74 2.96 -13.65 -4.43
C SER A 74 2.83 -14.80 -5.44
N ASP A 75 3.88 -15.08 -6.21
CA ASP A 75 3.90 -16.17 -7.17
C ASP A 75 3.97 -17.54 -6.45
N ARG A 76 4.66 -17.64 -5.33
CA ARG A 76 4.85 -18.87 -4.57
C ARG A 76 3.65 -19.25 -3.69
N PHE A 77 3.08 -18.29 -2.98
CA PHE A 77 1.98 -18.52 -2.02
C PHE A 77 0.60 -18.17 -2.58
N GLY A 78 0.56 -17.64 -3.80
CA GLY A 78 -0.66 -17.17 -4.44
C GLY A 78 -0.87 -15.66 -4.19
N ARG A 79 -1.43 -15.00 -5.19
CA ARG A 79 -1.60 -13.54 -5.21
C ARG A 79 -2.62 -13.04 -4.19
N ARG A 80 -3.72 -13.79 -4.01
CA ARG A 80 -4.83 -13.40 -3.13
C ARG A 80 -4.45 -13.32 -1.65
N PRO A 81 -3.79 -14.34 -1.03
CA PRO A 81 -3.40 -14.24 0.38
C PRO A 81 -2.35 -13.16 0.64
N VAL A 82 -1.41 -12.94 -0.30
CA VAL A 82 -0.41 -11.87 -0.17
C VAL A 82 -1.06 -10.49 -0.24
N LEU A 83 -2.04 -10.29 -1.13
CA LEU A 83 -2.86 -9.07 -1.21
C LEU A 83 -3.59 -8.79 0.12
N LEU A 84 -4.26 -9.79 0.67
CA LEU A 84 -4.99 -9.66 1.95
C LEU A 84 -4.07 -9.31 3.11
N LEU A 85 -2.92 -9.99 3.20
CA LEU A 85 -1.94 -9.74 4.26
C LEU A 85 -1.37 -8.33 4.18
N SER A 86 -1.06 -7.85 2.98
CA SER A 86 -0.56 -6.49 2.78
C SER A 86 -1.61 -5.44 3.13
N MET A 87 -2.88 -5.66 2.79
CA MET A 87 -3.97 -4.76 3.17
C MET A 87 -4.16 -4.70 4.68
N LEU A 88 -4.08 -5.86 5.36
CA LEU A 88 -4.12 -5.92 6.82
C LEU A 88 -2.96 -5.13 7.42
N ALA A 89 -1.75 -5.31 6.87
CA ALA A 89 -0.56 -4.58 7.29
C ALA A 89 -0.72 -3.05 7.10
N PHE A 90 -1.31 -2.60 5.98
CA PHE A 90 -1.63 -1.19 5.77
C PHE A 90 -2.61 -0.67 6.81
N GLY A 91 -3.74 -1.37 7.03
CA GLY A 91 -4.75 -0.95 8.00
C GLY A 91 -4.19 -0.80 9.42
N VAL A 92 -3.45 -1.81 9.87
CA VAL A 92 -2.77 -1.78 11.19
C VAL A 92 -1.75 -0.64 11.25
N ASN A 93 -0.95 -0.46 10.20
CA ASN A 93 0.07 0.58 10.19
C ASN A 93 -0.53 1.99 10.17
N TYR A 94 -1.62 2.24 9.44
CA TYR A 94 -2.31 3.53 9.47
C TYR A 94 -2.88 3.85 10.85
N ALA A 95 -3.46 2.85 11.54
CA ALA A 95 -3.91 3.01 12.91
C ALA A 95 -2.74 3.35 13.87
N LEU A 96 -1.63 2.64 13.74
CA LEU A 96 -0.42 2.90 14.52
C LEU A 96 0.18 4.28 14.22
N MET A 97 0.20 4.73 12.97
CA MET A 97 0.68 6.05 12.59
C MET A 97 -0.20 7.18 13.16
N GLY A 98 -1.53 6.96 13.22
CA GLY A 98 -2.44 7.93 13.83
C GLY A 98 -2.23 8.09 15.34
N LEU A 99 -1.67 7.08 16.00
CA LEU A 99 -1.35 7.07 17.43
C LEU A 99 0.12 7.35 17.72
N SER A 100 0.89 7.78 16.71
CA SER A 100 2.34 7.94 16.79
C SER A 100 2.79 8.96 17.85
N PRO A 101 3.57 8.57 18.85
CA PRO A 101 4.04 9.49 19.89
C PRO A 101 5.29 10.28 19.48
N ASN A 102 6.02 9.85 18.44
CA ASN A 102 7.27 10.47 18.02
C ASN A 102 7.61 10.22 16.55
N LEU A 103 8.60 10.97 16.07
CA LEU A 103 9.05 10.96 14.68
C LEU A 103 9.64 9.59 14.23
N SER A 104 10.39 8.93 15.13
CA SER A 104 10.99 7.62 14.83
C SER A 104 9.92 6.56 14.54
N PHE A 105 8.79 6.66 15.21
CA PHE A 105 7.65 5.77 14.99
C PHE A 105 7.01 6.01 13.60
N LEU A 106 6.95 7.26 13.15
CA LEU A 106 6.51 7.61 11.79
C LEU A 106 7.44 7.03 10.73
N PHE A 107 8.76 7.10 10.94
CA PHE A 107 9.73 6.49 10.01
C PHE A 107 9.59 4.97 9.94
N ALA A 108 9.45 4.30 11.08
CA ALA A 108 9.21 2.85 11.13
C ALA A 108 7.90 2.48 10.43
N GLY A 109 6.83 3.22 10.66
CA GLY A 109 5.55 3.03 9.98
C GLY A 109 5.66 3.23 8.46
N ARG A 110 6.44 4.20 8.00
CA ARG A 110 6.68 4.40 6.56
C ARG A 110 7.49 3.28 5.93
N ALA A 111 8.47 2.73 6.63
CA ALA A 111 9.20 1.57 6.17
C ALA A 111 8.28 0.33 6.04
N LEU A 112 7.45 0.07 7.06
CA LEU A 112 6.46 -1.01 7.03
C LEU A 112 5.44 -0.84 5.89
N THR A 113 4.95 0.39 5.67
CA THR A 113 4.05 0.70 4.56
C THR A 113 4.74 0.50 3.21
N GLY A 114 6.02 0.85 3.11
CA GLY A 114 6.84 0.60 1.91
C GLY A 114 6.95 -0.88 1.58
N MET A 115 7.18 -1.73 2.58
CA MET A 115 7.19 -3.19 2.41
C MET A 115 5.83 -3.71 1.93
N ALA A 116 4.75 -3.29 2.59
CA ALA A 116 3.39 -3.68 2.22
C ALA A 116 2.98 -3.10 0.86
N GLY A 117 3.44 -1.88 0.52
CA GLY A 117 3.16 -1.19 -0.74
C GLY A 117 3.77 -1.83 -1.99
N ALA A 118 4.73 -2.71 -1.83
CA ALA A 118 5.28 -3.52 -2.92
C ALA A 118 4.25 -4.46 -3.60
N ILE A 119 3.00 -4.46 -3.10
CA ILE A 119 1.86 -5.22 -3.60
C ILE A 119 1.34 -4.76 -4.97
N TYR A 120 1.61 -3.52 -5.40
CA TYR A 120 1.10 -3.00 -6.67
C TYR A 120 1.54 -3.83 -7.88
N ALA A 121 2.77 -4.35 -7.88
CA ALA A 121 3.26 -5.20 -8.94
C ALA A 121 2.50 -6.54 -9.03
N PRO A 122 2.32 -7.31 -7.93
CA PRO A 122 1.44 -8.49 -7.91
C PRO A 122 -0.02 -8.19 -8.26
N ALA A 123 -0.56 -7.05 -7.81
CA ALA A 123 -1.94 -6.66 -8.11
C ALA A 123 -2.15 -6.43 -9.61
N ASN A 124 -1.26 -5.69 -10.27
CA ASN A 124 -1.30 -5.47 -11.71
C ASN A 124 -1.14 -6.77 -12.50
N ALA A 125 -0.24 -7.65 -12.07
CA ALA A 125 -0.07 -8.96 -12.67
C ALA A 125 -1.34 -9.83 -12.52
N PHE A 126 -2.01 -9.78 -11.36
CA PHE A 126 -3.28 -10.46 -11.16
C PHE A 126 -4.38 -9.95 -12.09
N ILE A 127 -4.49 -8.62 -12.24
CA ILE A 127 -5.46 -8.00 -13.17
C ILE A 127 -5.17 -8.47 -14.61
N ALA A 128 -3.91 -8.50 -15.01
CA ALA A 128 -3.51 -8.97 -16.33
C ALA A 128 -3.87 -10.44 -16.58
N ASP A 129 -3.75 -11.30 -15.57
CA ASP A 129 -4.05 -12.74 -15.69
C ASP A 129 -5.56 -13.02 -15.79
N VAL A 130 -6.40 -12.22 -15.12
CA VAL A 130 -7.85 -12.42 -15.10
C VAL A 130 -8.56 -11.62 -16.20
N THR A 131 -7.85 -10.77 -16.94
CA THR A 131 -8.40 -9.97 -18.04
C THR A 131 -8.11 -10.66 -19.38
N PRO A 132 -9.14 -10.91 -20.22
CA PRO A 132 -8.96 -11.49 -21.55
C PRO A 132 -8.03 -10.65 -22.43
N PRO A 133 -7.27 -11.27 -23.37
CA PRO A 133 -6.30 -10.58 -24.22
C PRO A 133 -6.87 -9.42 -25.05
N ASP A 134 -8.13 -9.51 -25.42
CA ASP A 134 -8.88 -8.52 -26.22
C ASP A 134 -9.36 -7.30 -25.41
N LYS A 135 -9.13 -7.29 -24.08
CA LYS A 135 -9.52 -6.20 -23.15
C LYS A 135 -8.35 -5.66 -22.30
N ARG A 136 -7.11 -6.02 -22.65
CA ARG A 136 -5.89 -5.54 -21.98
C ARG A 136 -5.47 -4.18 -22.49
#